data_fca4078c2dad327f3af9d4b7b0d27560
#
_entry.id   fca4078c2dad327f3af9d4b7b0d27560
#
_cell.length_a   1.000
_cell.length_b   1.000
_cell.length_c   1.000
_cell.angle_alpha   90.00
_cell.angle_beta   90.00
_cell.angle_gamma   90.00
#
_symmetry.space_group_name_H-M   'P 1'
#
loop_
_entity.id
_entity.type
_entity.pdbx_description
1 polymer ?
#
loop_
_entity_poly.entity_id
_entity_poly.type
_entity_poly.pdbx_seq_one_letter_code
_entity_poly.pdbx_strand_id
1 'polypeptide(L)'
;EVYSDKVGQAAATKLCRSVMIKGVEALLTESMLAARRYGVEQVVLDSLSDLLPLPDWNATARYMISRSLEHGSRRAEEMREAARTVAEAGVAPLMSDAIAKRQDWAAGHRDALSPDLAAMLDAITETQDSR
;
A
#
# COMPACT_ATOMS: atom_id res chain seq x y z
N GLU A 1 8.25 -34.82 1.90
CA GLU A 1 8.96 -33.80 1.15
C GLU A 1 8.03 -33.11 0.17
N VAL A 2 7.27 -33.90 -0.61
CA VAL A 2 6.31 -33.31 -1.55
C VAL A 2 5.26 -32.49 -0.81
N TYR A 3 4.81 -33.01 0.35
CA TYR A 3 3.84 -32.29 1.19
C TYR A 3 4.42 -30.99 1.72
N SER A 4 5.66 -31.03 2.22
CA SER A 4 6.33 -29.83 2.72
C SER A 4 6.51 -28.79 1.63
N ASP A 5 6.86 -29.23 0.42
CA ASP A 5 7.05 -28.34 -0.72
C ASP A 5 5.72 -27.64 -1.08
N LYS A 6 4.62 -28.37 -1.06
CA LYS A 6 3.32 -27.78 -1.37
C LYS A 6 2.89 -26.78 -0.31
N VAL A 7 3.10 -27.09 0.96
CA VAL A 7 2.80 -26.16 2.05
C VAL A 7 3.65 -24.91 1.93
N GLY A 8 4.96 -25.12 1.66
CA GLY A 8 5.88 -23.99 1.48
C GLY A 8 5.49 -23.13 0.29
N GLN A 9 5.07 -23.76 -0.82
CA GLN A 9 4.67 -23.02 -1.99
C GLN A 9 3.39 -22.21 -1.75
N ALA A 10 2.43 -22.77 -0.99
CA ALA A 10 1.20 -22.05 -0.67
C ALA A 10 1.50 -20.82 0.20
N ALA A 11 2.36 -20.98 1.21
CA ALA A 11 2.75 -19.86 2.07
C ALA A 11 3.49 -18.80 1.28
N ALA A 12 4.42 -19.22 0.42
CA ALA A 12 5.19 -18.28 -0.41
C ALA A 12 4.27 -17.52 -1.38
N THR A 13 3.30 -18.22 -1.97
CA THR A 13 2.35 -17.60 -2.88
C THR A 13 1.57 -16.50 -2.16
N LYS A 14 1.08 -16.81 -0.96
CA LYS A 14 0.32 -15.83 -0.16
C LYS A 14 1.17 -14.61 0.16
N LEU A 15 2.40 -14.83 0.62
CA LEU A 15 3.27 -13.73 1.03
C LEU A 15 3.73 -12.89 -0.16
N CYS A 16 4.07 -13.51 -1.28
CA CYS A 16 4.47 -12.78 -2.48
C CYS A 16 3.29 -11.96 -3.04
N ARG A 17 2.08 -12.53 -3.00
CA ARG A 17 0.89 -11.78 -3.39
C ARG A 17 0.68 -10.58 -2.47
N SER A 18 0.93 -10.76 -1.18
CA SER A 18 0.81 -9.67 -0.19
C SER A 18 1.76 -8.52 -0.52
N VAL A 19 2.98 -8.81 -0.99
CA VAL A 19 3.91 -7.74 -1.40
C VAL A 19 3.26 -6.87 -2.46
N MET A 20 2.66 -7.49 -3.47
CA MET A 20 2.03 -6.71 -4.54
C MET A 20 0.85 -5.89 -4.04
N ILE A 21 -0.06 -6.51 -3.29
CA ILE A 21 -1.28 -5.82 -2.84
C ILE A 21 -0.94 -4.70 -1.86
N LYS A 22 -0.18 -5.01 -0.81
CA LYS A 22 0.18 -4.00 0.19
C LYS A 22 1.14 -2.97 -0.39
N GLY A 23 1.93 -3.39 -1.38
CA GLY A 23 2.79 -2.48 -2.11
C GLY A 23 2.00 -1.46 -2.92
N VAL A 24 0.97 -1.90 -3.64
CA VAL A 24 0.13 -0.97 -4.38
C VAL A 24 -0.56 0.01 -3.43
N GLU A 25 -1.05 -0.49 -2.29
CA GLU A 25 -1.63 0.38 -1.26
C GLU A 25 -0.63 1.45 -0.79
N ALA A 26 0.59 1.03 -0.50
CA ALA A 26 1.62 1.95 0.00
C ALA A 26 2.05 2.95 -1.08
N LEU A 27 2.19 2.48 -2.32
CA LEU A 27 2.56 3.36 -3.44
C LEU A 27 1.47 4.39 -3.72
N LEU A 28 0.22 3.97 -3.73
CA LEU A 28 -0.89 4.90 -3.93
C LEU A 28 -0.94 5.93 -2.81
N THR A 29 -0.74 5.50 -1.58
CA THR A 29 -0.72 6.42 -0.43
C THR A 29 0.33 7.50 -0.64
N GLU A 30 1.57 7.09 -0.90
CA GLU A 30 2.68 8.03 -1.05
C GLU A 30 2.50 8.92 -2.28
N SER A 31 2.19 8.32 -3.42
CA SER A 31 2.04 9.05 -4.67
C SER A 31 0.89 10.06 -4.64
N MET A 32 -0.26 9.64 -4.10
CA MET A 32 -1.43 10.51 -4.09
C MET A 32 -1.28 11.65 -3.10
N LEU A 33 -0.60 11.44 -1.98
CA LEU A 33 -0.33 12.52 -1.04
C LEU A 33 0.54 13.60 -1.70
N ALA A 34 1.60 13.19 -2.38
CA ALA A 34 2.46 14.14 -3.10
C ALA A 34 1.70 14.83 -4.22
N ALA A 35 0.95 14.07 -5.01
CA ALA A 35 0.19 14.62 -6.13
C ALA A 35 -0.84 15.64 -5.66
N ARG A 36 -1.47 15.38 -4.53
CA ARG A 36 -2.47 16.30 -3.98
C ARG A 36 -1.86 17.65 -3.63
N ARG A 37 -0.65 17.65 -3.09
CA ARG A 37 0.05 18.91 -2.76
C ARG A 37 0.26 19.77 -4.02
N TYR A 38 0.42 19.15 -5.16
CA TYR A 38 0.59 19.87 -6.43
C TYR A 38 -0.71 20.05 -7.20
N GLY A 39 -1.83 19.51 -6.67
CA GLY A 39 -3.12 19.64 -7.32
C GLY A 39 -3.26 18.78 -8.57
N VAL A 40 -2.51 17.70 -8.68
CA VAL A 40 -2.49 16.88 -9.90
C VAL A 40 -2.92 15.43 -9.68
N GLU A 41 -3.53 15.11 -8.55
CA GLU A 41 -3.90 13.73 -8.23
C GLU A 41 -4.82 13.13 -9.29
N GLN A 42 -5.78 13.89 -9.82
CA GLN A 42 -6.69 13.37 -10.83
C GLN A 42 -5.98 13.16 -12.16
N VAL A 43 -5.09 14.07 -12.51
CA VAL A 43 -4.30 13.94 -13.75
C VAL A 43 -3.45 12.67 -13.70
N VAL A 44 -2.83 12.41 -12.53
CA VAL A 44 -2.02 11.20 -12.37
C VAL A 44 -2.89 9.94 -12.50
N LEU A 45 -4.03 9.91 -11.81
CA LEU A 45 -4.94 8.74 -11.87
C LEU A 45 -5.43 8.50 -13.28
N ASP A 46 -5.81 9.56 -13.99
CA ASP A 46 -6.28 9.42 -15.38
C ASP A 46 -5.19 8.85 -16.28
N SER A 47 -3.94 9.28 -16.07
CA SER A 47 -2.82 8.82 -16.89
C SER A 47 -2.50 7.35 -16.67
N LEU A 48 -2.82 6.80 -15.50
CA LEU A 48 -2.55 5.40 -15.20
C LEU A 48 -3.36 4.44 -16.08
N SER A 49 -4.50 4.90 -16.58
CA SER A 49 -5.34 4.03 -17.40
C SER A 49 -4.69 3.65 -18.73
N ASP A 50 -3.67 4.39 -19.16
CA ASP A 50 -2.93 4.04 -20.39
C ASP A 50 -2.16 2.74 -20.22
N LEU A 51 -1.58 2.53 -19.05
CA LEU A 51 -0.76 1.36 -18.78
C LEU A 51 -1.48 0.31 -17.94
N LEU A 52 -2.32 0.78 -17.00
CA LEU A 52 -3.04 -0.08 -16.06
C LEU A 52 -4.54 0.25 -16.17
N PRO A 53 -5.23 -0.27 -17.18
CA PRO A 53 -6.63 0.10 -17.42
C PRO A 53 -7.57 -0.54 -16.39
N LEU A 54 -8.04 0.28 -15.45
CA LEU A 54 -9.06 -0.09 -14.48
C LEU A 54 -10.30 0.76 -14.71
N PRO A 55 -11.48 0.25 -14.37
CA PRO A 55 -12.73 0.98 -14.61
C PRO A 55 -12.80 2.34 -13.92
N ASP A 56 -12.24 2.44 -12.70
CA ASP A 56 -12.34 3.66 -11.91
C ASP A 56 -11.13 3.78 -10.99
N TRP A 57 -10.08 4.43 -11.49
CA TRP A 57 -8.86 4.61 -10.72
C TRP A 57 -9.07 5.46 -9.46
N ASN A 58 -9.99 6.44 -9.51
CA ASN A 58 -10.27 7.28 -8.35
C ASN A 58 -10.82 6.42 -7.21
N ALA A 59 -11.81 5.60 -7.50
CA ALA A 59 -12.41 4.71 -6.50
C ALA A 59 -11.40 3.68 -6.00
N THR A 60 -10.59 3.13 -6.89
CA THR A 60 -9.58 2.15 -6.52
C THR A 60 -8.54 2.76 -5.58
N ALA A 61 -8.03 3.94 -5.93
CA ALA A 61 -7.05 4.63 -5.10
C ALA A 61 -7.62 4.95 -3.72
N ARG A 62 -8.82 5.50 -3.68
CA ARG A 62 -9.47 5.81 -2.40
C ARG A 62 -9.61 4.55 -1.56
N TYR A 63 -10.10 3.46 -2.15
CA TYR A 63 -10.30 2.21 -1.42
C TYR A 63 -8.97 1.67 -0.87
N MET A 64 -7.96 1.58 -1.72
CA MET A 64 -6.69 0.98 -1.32
C MET A 64 -5.98 1.81 -0.25
N ILE A 65 -6.01 3.14 -0.38
CA ILE A 65 -5.43 4.00 0.64
C ILE A 65 -6.19 3.85 1.96
N SER A 66 -7.52 3.79 1.90
CA SER A 66 -8.32 3.62 3.11
C SER A 66 -7.97 2.32 3.84
N ARG A 67 -7.62 1.27 3.09
CA ARG A 67 -7.22 -0.01 3.71
C ARG A 67 -5.92 0.14 4.50
N SER A 68 -4.98 0.95 3.99
CA SER A 68 -3.74 1.22 4.71
C SER A 68 -4.00 2.00 6.00
N LEU A 69 -4.88 3.00 5.94
CA LEU A 69 -5.22 3.79 7.13
C LEU A 69 -5.89 2.91 8.18
N GLU A 70 -6.80 2.06 7.76
CA GLU A 70 -7.62 1.26 8.67
C GLU A 70 -6.88 0.06 9.24
N HIS A 71 -6.03 -0.58 8.43
CA HIS A 71 -5.39 -1.86 8.78
C HIS A 71 -3.87 -1.83 8.68
N GLY A 72 -3.27 -0.64 8.68
CA GLY A 72 -1.84 -0.49 8.42
C GLY A 72 -0.95 -1.28 9.36
N SER A 73 -1.28 -1.33 10.66
CA SER A 73 -0.46 -2.07 11.62
C SER A 73 -0.38 -3.56 11.29
N ARG A 74 -1.52 -4.16 10.97
CA ARG A 74 -1.56 -5.58 10.60
C ARG A 74 -0.83 -5.81 9.29
N ARG A 75 -1.01 -4.90 8.32
CA ARG A 75 -0.35 -4.99 7.03
C ARG A 75 1.17 -4.87 7.16
N ALA A 76 1.65 -4.01 8.04
CA ALA A 76 3.08 -3.89 8.31
C ALA A 76 3.65 -5.19 8.87
N GLU A 77 2.93 -5.84 9.79
CA GLU A 77 3.33 -7.13 10.33
C GLU A 77 3.46 -8.17 9.22
N GLU A 78 2.44 -8.26 8.36
CA GLU A 78 2.44 -9.17 7.23
C GLU A 78 3.61 -8.88 6.30
N MET A 79 3.93 -7.61 6.09
CA MET A 79 5.04 -7.25 5.19
C MET A 79 6.40 -7.56 5.78
N ARG A 80 6.55 -7.48 7.11
CA ARG A 80 7.79 -7.91 7.76
C ARG A 80 8.00 -9.41 7.58
N GLU A 81 6.93 -10.18 7.66
CA GLU A 81 6.99 -11.62 7.40
C GLU A 81 7.33 -11.88 5.93
N ALA A 82 6.69 -11.15 5.01
CA ALA A 82 6.98 -11.28 3.58
C ALA A 82 8.42 -10.92 3.27
N ALA A 83 8.98 -9.91 3.93
CA ALA A 83 10.37 -9.52 3.74
C ALA A 83 11.31 -10.65 4.10
N ARG A 84 11.02 -11.38 5.16
CA ARG A 84 11.83 -12.54 5.53
C ARG A 84 11.79 -13.62 4.45
N THR A 85 10.61 -13.86 3.89
CA THR A 85 10.45 -14.84 2.81
C THR A 85 11.23 -14.41 1.56
N VAL A 86 11.18 -13.13 1.21
CA VAL A 86 11.92 -12.59 0.07
C VAL A 86 13.44 -12.77 0.30
N ALA A 87 13.90 -12.44 1.50
CA ALA A 87 15.31 -12.57 1.85
C ALA A 87 15.77 -14.04 1.79
N GLU A 88 14.93 -14.96 2.25
CA GLU A 88 15.25 -16.39 2.21
C GLU A 88 15.35 -16.92 0.79
N ALA A 89 14.67 -16.27 -0.15
CA ALA A 89 14.77 -16.61 -1.57
C ALA A 89 16.04 -16.04 -2.23
N GLY A 90 16.86 -15.32 -1.46
CA GLY A 90 18.11 -14.75 -1.98
C GLY A 90 17.94 -13.36 -2.59
N VAL A 91 16.81 -12.71 -2.34
CA VAL A 91 16.54 -11.37 -2.88
C VAL A 91 16.53 -10.37 -1.72
N ALA A 92 17.26 -9.27 -1.85
CA ALA A 92 17.21 -8.22 -0.83
C ALA A 92 15.80 -7.65 -0.74
N PRO A 93 15.16 -7.66 0.45
CA PRO A 93 13.76 -7.26 0.56
C PRO A 93 13.55 -5.74 0.68
N LEU A 94 14.15 -4.99 -0.26
CA LEU A 94 14.15 -3.53 -0.20
C LEU A 94 12.73 -2.95 -0.22
N MET A 95 11.93 -3.40 -1.16
CA MET A 95 10.57 -2.89 -1.30
C MET A 95 9.69 -3.37 -0.15
N SER A 96 9.80 -4.64 0.23
CA SER A 96 8.98 -5.18 1.31
C SER A 96 9.23 -4.45 2.63
N ASP A 97 10.49 -4.15 2.93
CA ASP A 97 10.84 -3.39 4.13
C ASP A 97 10.23 -1.98 4.08
N ALA A 98 10.34 -1.32 2.94
CA ALA A 98 9.79 0.03 2.77
C ALA A 98 8.27 0.02 2.86
N ILE A 99 7.63 -0.99 2.30
CA ILE A 99 6.17 -1.13 2.37
C ILE A 99 5.72 -1.26 3.82
N ALA A 100 6.42 -2.08 4.61
CA ALA A 100 6.09 -2.25 6.02
C ALA A 100 6.12 -0.90 6.75
N LYS A 101 7.14 -0.09 6.49
CA LYS A 101 7.27 1.23 7.11
C LYS A 101 6.13 2.17 6.71
N ARG A 102 5.77 2.17 5.43
CA ARG A 102 4.67 3.03 4.96
C ARG A 102 3.33 2.60 5.55
N GLN A 103 3.11 1.29 5.68
CA GLN A 103 1.88 0.79 6.29
C GLN A 103 1.79 1.16 7.77
N ASP A 104 2.89 1.04 8.52
CA ASP A 104 2.91 1.48 9.92
C ASP A 104 2.61 2.97 10.03
N TRP A 105 3.21 3.77 9.15
CA TRP A 105 2.97 5.21 9.14
C TRP A 105 1.50 5.51 8.87
N ALA A 106 0.90 4.81 7.89
CA ALA A 106 -0.49 5.03 7.51
C ALA A 106 -1.44 4.73 8.67
N ALA A 107 -1.12 3.73 9.49
CA ALA A 107 -1.96 3.37 10.64
C ALA A 107 -2.12 4.53 11.62
N GLY A 108 -1.18 5.45 11.66
CA GLY A 108 -1.25 6.64 12.52
C GLY A 108 -2.22 7.69 12.03
N HIS A 109 -2.80 7.52 10.85
CA HIS A 109 -3.71 8.49 10.23
C HIS A 109 -5.12 7.96 10.04
N ARG A 110 -5.50 6.99 10.86
CA ARG A 110 -6.83 6.37 10.74
C ARG A 110 -7.97 7.38 10.83
N ASP A 111 -7.77 8.45 11.59
CA ASP A 111 -8.78 9.49 11.74
C ASP A 111 -9.07 10.27 10.46
N ALA A 112 -8.22 10.13 9.45
CA ALA A 112 -8.39 10.80 8.17
C ALA A 112 -9.34 10.08 7.22
N LEU A 113 -9.83 8.89 7.57
CA LEU A 113 -10.74 8.12 6.72
C LEU A 113 -11.93 8.98 6.26
N SER A 114 -12.21 8.95 4.96
CA SER A 114 -13.28 9.73 4.35
C SER A 114 -13.73 9.04 3.07
N PRO A 115 -15.02 9.18 2.70
CA PRO A 115 -15.49 8.64 1.42
C PRO A 115 -14.96 9.40 0.21
N ASP A 116 -14.45 10.62 0.41
CA ASP A 116 -13.90 11.43 -0.68
C ASP A 116 -12.38 11.37 -0.66
N LEU A 117 -11.78 11.01 -1.80
CA LEU A 117 -10.33 10.84 -1.90
C LEU A 117 -9.59 12.13 -1.54
N ALA A 118 -9.98 13.26 -2.14
CA ALA A 118 -9.27 14.52 -1.91
C ALA A 118 -9.34 14.93 -0.45
N ALA A 119 -10.52 14.81 0.18
CA ALA A 119 -10.70 15.13 1.59
C ALA A 119 -9.84 14.25 2.48
N MET A 120 -9.74 12.95 2.15
CA MET A 120 -8.93 12.01 2.91
C MET A 120 -7.45 12.38 2.82
N LEU A 121 -6.97 12.69 1.62
CA LEU A 121 -5.57 13.07 1.42
C LEU A 121 -5.24 14.37 2.17
N ASP A 122 -6.13 15.34 2.10
CA ASP A 122 -5.94 16.61 2.80
C ASP A 122 -5.89 16.40 4.31
N ALA A 123 -6.76 15.53 4.86
CA ALA A 123 -6.81 15.27 6.29
C ALA A 123 -5.52 14.60 6.77
N ILE A 124 -4.95 13.69 5.99
CA ILE A 124 -3.67 13.06 6.32
C ILE A 124 -2.58 14.12 6.38
N THR A 125 -2.53 14.99 5.38
CA THR A 125 -1.51 16.03 5.27
C THR A 125 -1.63 17.04 6.42
N GLU A 126 -2.85 17.46 6.73
CA GLU A 126 -3.09 18.41 7.84
C GLU A 126 -2.60 17.86 9.17
N THR A 127 -2.91 16.59 9.45
CA THR A 127 -2.46 15.95 10.68
C THR A 127 -0.94 15.91 10.75
N GLN A 128 -0.28 15.62 9.64
CA GLN A 128 1.18 15.58 9.58
C GLN A 128 1.78 16.97 9.77
N ASP A 129 1.17 17.98 9.14
CA ASP A 129 1.68 19.36 9.22
C ASP A 129 1.56 19.94 10.63
N SER A 130 0.58 19.49 11.40
CA SER A 130 0.36 20.01 12.75
C SER A 130 1.39 19.47 13.76
N ARG A 131 2.23 18.54 13.35
CA ARG A 131 3.30 18.01 14.17
C ARG A 131 4.57 18.79 13.93
#